data_b7bd60747634a6858977dca148053b1e
#
_entry.id   b7bd60747634a6858977dca148053b1e
#
_cell.length_a   1.000
_cell.length_b   1.000
_cell.length_c   1.000
_cell.angle_alpha   90.00
_cell.angle_beta   90.00
_cell.angle_gamma   90.00
#
_symmetry.space_group_name_H-M   'P 1'
#
loop_
_entity.id
_entity.type
_entity.pdbx_description
1 polymer ?
#
loop_
_entity_poly.entity_id
_entity_poly.type
_entity_poly.pdbx_seq_one_letter_code
_entity_poly.pdbx_strand_id
1 'polypeptide(L)'
;SQPEVNAIVYFYDTLHFPADLIEYLIEYCVSKGKTSIRYIEKIALSWADEGINTVEAAKDEVSNHNEAVYGVMKAFGLNNREPGQVEKQLISKWTDVFCFENDMIIEACNRTMKATHQPSFEYADSILTKWHTSNIRNSEDVRKADEQFEAGKAAKASKSGNVIRQNANRFNNYQQRPKKSDDWYNSLLSNNN
;
A
#
# COMPACT_ATOMS: atom_id res chain seq x y z
N SER A 1 10.84 -38.81 1.38
CA SER A 1 11.08 -39.03 2.83
C SER A 1 9.74 -39.27 3.56
N GLN A 2 9.80 -39.79 4.79
CA GLN A 2 8.60 -40.03 5.59
C GLN A 2 7.77 -38.75 5.83
N PRO A 3 8.37 -37.59 6.09
CA PRO A 3 7.61 -36.32 6.21
C PRO A 3 6.86 -35.96 4.94
N GLU A 4 7.43 -36.18 3.78
CA GLU A 4 6.75 -35.88 2.48
C GLU A 4 5.55 -36.79 2.25
N VAL A 5 5.69 -38.09 2.58
CA VAL A 5 4.58 -39.04 2.49
C VAL A 5 3.45 -38.63 3.45
N ASN A 6 3.78 -38.26 4.68
CA ASN A 6 2.78 -37.80 5.65
C ASN A 6 2.06 -36.55 5.20
N ALA A 7 2.75 -35.60 4.56
CA ALA A 7 2.14 -34.40 4.02
C ALA A 7 1.15 -34.72 2.88
N ILE A 8 1.53 -35.60 1.95
CA ILE A 8 0.63 -36.02 0.85
C ILE A 8 -0.62 -36.70 1.41
N VAL A 9 -0.46 -37.61 2.39
CA VAL A 9 -1.58 -38.25 3.08
C VAL A 9 -2.50 -37.23 3.75
N TYR A 10 -1.90 -36.21 4.42
CA TYR A 10 -2.63 -35.12 5.03
C TYR A 10 -3.44 -34.31 3.99
N PHE A 11 -2.87 -34.00 2.83
CA PHE A 11 -3.58 -33.27 1.78
C PHE A 11 -4.76 -34.05 1.25
N TYR A 12 -4.61 -35.37 1.10
CA TYR A 12 -5.67 -36.24 0.61
C TYR A 12 -6.75 -36.50 1.66
N ASP A 13 -6.36 -36.94 2.87
CA ASP A 13 -7.29 -37.37 3.90
C ASP A 13 -7.93 -36.22 4.68
N THR A 14 -7.18 -35.16 4.94
CA THR A 14 -7.61 -34.04 5.81
C THR A 14 -8.12 -32.86 5.01
N LEU A 15 -7.36 -32.43 4.00
CA LEU A 15 -7.77 -31.31 3.14
C LEU A 15 -8.73 -31.73 2.03
N HIS A 16 -8.94 -33.05 1.85
CA HIS A 16 -9.79 -33.62 0.81
C HIS A 16 -9.40 -33.20 -0.61
N PHE A 17 -8.12 -32.98 -0.85
CA PHE A 17 -7.63 -32.66 -2.18
C PHE A 17 -7.64 -33.89 -3.08
N PRO A 18 -8.19 -33.79 -4.28
CA PRO A 18 -8.09 -34.88 -5.24
C PRO A 18 -6.63 -35.04 -5.71
N ALA A 19 -6.31 -36.24 -6.19
CA ALA A 19 -4.94 -36.61 -6.53
C ALA A 19 -4.30 -35.69 -7.61
N ASP A 20 -5.07 -35.30 -8.62
CA ASP A 20 -4.66 -34.37 -9.67
C ASP A 20 -4.34 -32.96 -9.15
N LEU A 21 -5.07 -32.47 -8.14
CA LEU A 21 -4.78 -31.20 -7.48
C LEU A 21 -3.49 -31.28 -6.66
N ILE A 22 -3.24 -32.39 -5.97
CA ILE A 22 -1.99 -32.62 -5.23
C ILE A 22 -0.80 -32.68 -6.21
N GLU A 23 -0.96 -33.35 -7.34
CA GLU A 23 0.06 -33.38 -8.38
C GLU A 23 0.36 -32.00 -8.91
N TYR A 24 -0.67 -31.22 -9.28
CA TYR A 24 -0.52 -29.84 -9.73
C TYR A 24 0.12 -28.93 -8.69
N LEU A 25 -0.24 -29.07 -7.41
CA LEU A 25 0.37 -28.31 -6.30
C LEU A 25 1.88 -28.54 -6.23
N ILE A 26 2.31 -29.81 -6.33
CA ILE A 26 3.72 -30.18 -6.31
C ILE A 26 4.44 -29.61 -7.54
N GLU A 27 3.89 -29.81 -8.74
CA GLU A 27 4.45 -29.28 -9.98
C GLU A 27 4.60 -27.75 -9.93
N TYR A 28 3.57 -27.05 -9.46
CA TYR A 28 3.60 -25.60 -9.28
C TYR A 28 4.72 -25.17 -8.34
N CYS A 29 4.85 -25.77 -7.17
CA CYS A 29 5.90 -25.45 -6.22
C CYS A 29 7.31 -25.73 -6.79
N VAL A 30 7.48 -26.85 -7.47
CA VAL A 30 8.74 -27.23 -8.13
C VAL A 30 9.10 -26.26 -9.27
N SER A 31 8.13 -25.83 -10.08
CA SER A 31 8.34 -24.84 -11.14
C SER A 31 8.82 -23.48 -10.62
N LYS A 32 8.45 -23.13 -9.39
CA LYS A 32 8.92 -21.94 -8.67
C LYS A 32 10.27 -22.16 -7.96
N GLY A 33 10.89 -23.34 -8.10
CA GLY A 33 12.14 -23.70 -7.41
C GLY A 33 11.97 -23.93 -5.90
N LYS A 34 10.73 -24.16 -5.44
CA LYS A 34 10.38 -24.34 -4.01
C LYS A 34 10.03 -25.80 -3.74
N THR A 35 11.03 -26.61 -3.41
CA THR A 35 10.89 -28.05 -3.18
C THR A 35 10.72 -28.43 -1.70
N SER A 36 10.79 -27.46 -0.79
CA SER A 36 10.60 -27.72 0.65
C SER A 36 9.17 -28.13 0.96
N ILE A 37 9.01 -29.24 1.65
CA ILE A 37 7.68 -29.74 2.05
C ILE A 37 6.89 -28.71 2.86
N ARG A 38 7.55 -27.94 3.74
CA ARG A 38 6.91 -26.85 4.53
C ARG A 38 6.33 -25.75 3.64
N TYR A 39 6.97 -25.48 2.50
CA TYR A 39 6.43 -24.51 1.55
C TYR A 39 5.20 -25.08 0.83
N ILE A 40 5.25 -26.33 0.41
CA ILE A 40 4.14 -27.04 -0.23
C ILE A 40 2.94 -27.11 0.71
N GLU A 41 3.16 -27.46 1.99
CA GLU A 41 2.11 -27.47 3.03
C GLU A 41 1.46 -26.08 3.20
N LYS A 42 2.26 -25.02 3.21
CA LYS A 42 1.73 -23.66 3.32
C LYS A 42 0.80 -23.30 2.15
N ILE A 43 1.18 -23.65 0.92
CA ILE A 43 0.32 -23.40 -0.26
C ILE A 43 -0.93 -24.29 -0.22
N ALA A 44 -0.80 -25.57 0.19
CA ALA A 44 -1.94 -26.45 0.32
C ALA A 44 -2.96 -25.90 1.33
N LEU A 45 -2.51 -25.39 2.47
CA LEU A 45 -3.38 -24.79 3.48
C LEU A 45 -4.05 -23.52 2.96
N SER A 46 -3.32 -22.66 2.25
CA SER A 46 -3.90 -21.46 1.61
C SER A 46 -5.03 -21.85 0.64
N TRP A 47 -4.76 -22.80 -0.25
CA TRP A 47 -5.78 -23.29 -1.19
C TRP A 47 -7.01 -23.90 -0.50
N ALA A 48 -6.78 -24.63 0.60
CA ALA A 48 -7.88 -25.20 1.38
C ALA A 48 -8.72 -24.09 2.05
N ASP A 49 -8.09 -23.09 2.64
CA ASP A 49 -8.76 -21.94 3.27
C ASP A 49 -9.58 -21.12 2.26
N GLU A 50 -9.12 -21.04 1.00
CA GLU A 50 -9.79 -20.36 -0.12
C GLU A 50 -10.84 -21.25 -0.81
N GLY A 51 -10.97 -22.50 -0.38
CA GLY A 51 -11.93 -23.45 -0.98
C GLY A 51 -11.52 -23.98 -2.35
N ILE A 52 -10.25 -23.87 -2.72
CA ILE A 52 -9.69 -24.39 -3.98
C ILE A 52 -9.57 -25.91 -3.87
N ASN A 53 -10.40 -26.61 -4.60
CA ASN A 53 -10.48 -28.08 -4.58
C ASN A 53 -10.42 -28.74 -5.96
N THR A 54 -10.12 -27.94 -7.01
CA THR A 54 -9.93 -28.42 -8.39
C THR A 54 -8.67 -27.81 -9.00
N VAL A 55 -8.11 -28.47 -9.99
CA VAL A 55 -6.93 -28.00 -10.73
C VAL A 55 -7.24 -26.70 -11.49
N GLU A 56 -8.46 -26.55 -12.02
CA GLU A 56 -8.89 -25.35 -12.73
C GLU A 56 -8.88 -24.13 -11.80
N ALA A 57 -9.50 -24.25 -10.63
CA ALA A 57 -9.53 -23.18 -9.63
C ALA A 57 -8.10 -22.80 -9.17
N ALA A 58 -7.23 -23.79 -8.99
CA ALA A 58 -5.84 -23.56 -8.65
C ALA A 58 -5.05 -22.82 -9.76
N LYS A 59 -5.33 -23.15 -11.04
CA LYS A 59 -4.72 -22.42 -12.17
C LYS A 59 -5.20 -20.98 -12.26
N ASP A 60 -6.47 -20.74 -12.03
CA ASP A 60 -7.05 -19.40 -12.02
C ASP A 60 -6.43 -18.56 -10.90
N GLU A 61 -6.28 -19.12 -9.70
CA GLU A 61 -5.64 -18.44 -8.57
C GLU A 61 -4.18 -18.07 -8.87
N VAL A 62 -3.41 -19.04 -9.40
CA VAL A 62 -2.01 -18.79 -9.82
C VAL A 62 -1.92 -17.74 -10.91
N SER A 63 -2.87 -17.70 -11.85
CA SER A 63 -2.94 -16.71 -12.91
C SER A 63 -3.23 -15.32 -12.36
N ASN A 64 -4.22 -15.20 -11.50
CA ASN A 64 -4.61 -13.95 -10.84
C ASN A 64 -3.45 -13.36 -10.02
N HIS A 65 -2.75 -14.20 -9.26
CA HIS A 65 -1.59 -13.77 -8.51
C HIS A 65 -0.45 -13.24 -9.42
N ASN A 66 -0.16 -13.92 -10.53
CA ASN A 66 0.84 -13.47 -11.51
C ASN A 66 0.41 -12.15 -12.18
N GLU A 67 -0.89 -11.97 -12.46
CA GLU A 67 -1.45 -10.75 -13.01
C GLU A 67 -1.33 -9.58 -12.03
N ALA A 68 -1.62 -9.79 -10.74
CA ALA A 68 -1.44 -8.79 -9.70
C ALA A 68 0.02 -8.34 -9.61
N VAL A 69 0.98 -9.28 -9.58
CA VAL A 69 2.41 -8.97 -9.57
C VAL A 69 2.79 -8.12 -10.78
N TYR A 70 2.38 -8.54 -11.98
CA TYR A 70 2.67 -7.80 -13.21
C TYR A 70 2.04 -6.40 -13.20
N GLY A 71 0.78 -6.29 -12.79
CA GLY A 71 0.04 -5.04 -12.69
C GLY A 71 0.69 -4.03 -11.75
N VAL A 72 1.10 -4.48 -10.57
CA VAL A 72 1.82 -3.65 -9.58
C VAL A 72 3.16 -3.17 -10.11
N MET A 73 3.98 -4.08 -10.67
CA MET A 73 5.28 -3.72 -11.23
C MET A 73 5.14 -2.72 -12.38
N LYS A 74 4.12 -2.88 -13.22
CA LYS A 74 3.78 -1.96 -14.31
C LYS A 74 3.34 -0.60 -13.77
N ALA A 75 2.44 -0.56 -12.78
CA ALA A 75 1.94 0.68 -12.19
C ALA A 75 3.05 1.51 -11.53
N PHE A 76 4.05 0.83 -10.96
CA PHE A 76 5.25 1.47 -10.39
C PHE A 76 6.36 1.75 -11.41
N GLY A 77 6.18 1.37 -12.68
CA GLY A 77 7.22 1.55 -13.71
C GLY A 77 8.46 0.69 -13.51
N LEU A 78 8.34 -0.45 -12.84
CA LEU A 78 9.41 -1.37 -12.48
C LEU A 78 9.45 -2.63 -13.37
N ASN A 79 8.94 -2.55 -14.60
CA ASN A 79 8.77 -3.71 -15.51
C ASN A 79 10.08 -4.38 -15.93
N ASN A 80 11.21 -3.74 -15.66
CA ASN A 80 12.53 -4.19 -16.08
C ASN A 80 13.22 -5.14 -15.09
N ARG A 81 12.54 -5.49 -13.99
CA ARG A 81 13.07 -6.40 -12.97
C ARG A 81 11.98 -7.25 -12.33
N GLU A 82 12.38 -8.35 -11.74
CA GLU A 82 11.52 -9.15 -10.86
C GLU A 82 11.31 -8.44 -9.52
N PRO A 83 10.12 -8.57 -8.89
CA PRO A 83 9.90 -8.06 -7.54
C PRO A 83 10.77 -8.78 -6.52
N GLY A 84 11.30 -8.00 -5.57
CA GLY A 84 12.05 -8.53 -4.43
C GLY A 84 11.16 -9.34 -3.47
N GLN A 85 11.78 -10.06 -2.53
CA GLN A 85 11.04 -10.92 -1.60
C GLN A 85 10.02 -10.16 -0.75
N VAL A 86 10.38 -8.96 -0.26
CA VAL A 86 9.47 -8.12 0.54
C VAL A 86 8.31 -7.62 -0.31
N GLU A 87 8.58 -7.22 -1.54
CA GLU A 87 7.57 -6.76 -2.49
C GLU A 87 6.56 -7.88 -2.83
N LYS A 88 7.05 -9.11 -3.06
CA LYS A 88 6.19 -10.29 -3.25
C LYS A 88 5.30 -10.56 -2.03
N GLN A 89 5.85 -10.45 -0.82
CA GLN A 89 5.07 -10.63 0.41
C GLN A 89 3.96 -9.59 0.57
N LEU A 90 4.22 -8.33 0.21
CA LEU A 90 3.22 -7.27 0.26
C LEU A 90 2.13 -7.50 -0.78
N ILE A 91 2.48 -7.87 -2.01
CA ILE A 91 1.51 -8.17 -3.05
C ILE A 91 0.62 -9.37 -2.63
N SER A 92 1.21 -10.46 -2.14
CA SER A 92 0.45 -11.61 -1.62
C SER A 92 -0.46 -11.22 -0.44
N LYS A 93 -0.03 -10.33 0.44
CA LYS A 93 -0.89 -9.81 1.50
C LYS A 93 -2.12 -9.09 0.94
N TRP A 94 -1.97 -8.31 -0.13
CA TRP A 94 -3.06 -7.55 -0.73
C TRP A 94 -4.05 -8.43 -1.48
N THR A 95 -3.56 -9.49 -2.15
CA THR A 95 -4.40 -10.47 -2.85
C THR A 95 -5.03 -11.47 -1.90
N ASP A 96 -4.22 -12.16 -1.07
CA ASP A 96 -4.63 -13.36 -0.35
C ASP A 96 -5.23 -13.03 1.04
N VAL A 97 -4.73 -11.97 1.72
CA VAL A 97 -5.20 -11.61 3.06
C VAL A 97 -6.29 -10.52 3.00
N PHE A 98 -6.07 -9.49 2.19
CA PHE A 98 -7.04 -8.41 2.04
C PHE A 98 -8.12 -8.71 1.01
N CYS A 99 -7.89 -9.69 0.13
CA CYS A 99 -8.77 -10.11 -0.96
C CYS A 99 -9.18 -8.94 -1.85
N PHE A 100 -8.22 -8.06 -2.18
CA PHE A 100 -8.47 -6.99 -3.14
C PHE A 100 -8.30 -7.49 -4.57
N GLU A 101 -9.22 -7.08 -5.44
CA GLU A 101 -9.10 -7.26 -6.88
C GLU A 101 -7.92 -6.43 -7.44
N ASN A 102 -7.37 -6.89 -8.57
CA ASN A 102 -6.21 -6.26 -9.19
C ASN A 102 -6.38 -4.76 -9.45
N ASP A 103 -7.58 -4.34 -9.87
CA ASP A 103 -7.90 -2.94 -10.14
C ASP A 103 -7.73 -2.05 -8.90
N MET A 104 -8.13 -2.55 -7.72
CA MET A 104 -7.98 -1.84 -6.45
C MET A 104 -6.52 -1.71 -6.05
N ILE A 105 -5.74 -2.77 -6.24
CA ILE A 105 -4.30 -2.77 -5.96
C ILE A 105 -3.57 -1.78 -6.87
N ILE A 106 -3.89 -1.80 -8.18
CA ILE A 106 -3.33 -0.89 -9.17
C ILE A 106 -3.70 0.56 -8.85
N GLU A 107 -4.94 0.84 -8.44
CA GLU A 107 -5.37 2.18 -8.03
C GLU A 107 -4.57 2.69 -6.82
N ALA A 108 -4.33 1.85 -5.80
CA ALA A 108 -3.47 2.23 -4.68
C ALA A 108 -2.03 2.54 -5.10
N CYS A 109 -1.48 1.75 -6.05
CA CYS A 109 -0.16 2.01 -6.63
C CYS A 109 -0.12 3.34 -7.40
N ASN A 110 -1.14 3.63 -8.22
CA ASN A 110 -1.27 4.88 -8.95
C ASN A 110 -1.37 6.09 -8.01
N ARG A 111 -2.13 5.98 -6.93
CA ARG A 111 -2.22 7.02 -5.88
C ARG A 111 -0.89 7.22 -5.18
N THR A 112 -0.16 6.15 -4.92
CA THR A 112 1.20 6.22 -4.37
C THR A 112 2.11 7.02 -5.29
N MET A 113 2.16 6.68 -6.58
CA MET A 113 2.97 7.39 -7.56
C MET A 113 2.60 8.86 -7.68
N LYS A 114 1.29 9.18 -7.63
CA LYS A 114 0.79 10.56 -7.64
C LYS A 114 1.18 11.36 -6.40
N ALA A 115 1.23 10.71 -5.23
CA ALA A 115 1.52 11.37 -3.95
C ALA A 115 3.03 11.51 -3.68
N THR A 116 3.81 10.48 -4.01
CA THR A 116 5.23 10.38 -3.65
C THR A 116 6.18 10.64 -4.82
N HIS A 117 5.66 10.60 -6.06
CA HIS A 117 6.42 10.69 -7.33
C HIS A 117 7.49 9.59 -7.48
N GLN A 118 7.39 8.52 -6.70
CA GLN A 118 8.30 7.38 -6.74
C GLN A 118 7.59 6.09 -6.27
N PRO A 119 8.05 4.89 -6.70
CA PRO A 119 7.51 3.63 -6.22
C PRO A 119 7.73 3.47 -4.71
N SER A 120 6.67 3.17 -3.96
CA SER A 120 6.76 2.83 -2.53
C SER A 120 5.69 1.80 -2.19
N PHE A 121 6.13 0.56 -1.97
CA PHE A 121 5.27 -0.54 -1.58
C PHE A 121 4.67 -0.33 -0.19
N GLU A 122 5.44 0.27 0.73
CA GLU A 122 4.97 0.58 2.08
C GLU A 122 3.86 1.65 2.06
N TYR A 123 3.97 2.65 1.19
CA TYR A 123 2.93 3.66 1.06
C TYR A 123 1.66 3.08 0.45
N ALA A 124 1.77 2.23 -0.58
CA ALA A 124 0.64 1.50 -1.15
C ALA A 124 0.01 0.58 -0.11
N ASP A 125 0.80 -0.14 0.70
CA ASP A 125 0.31 -0.96 1.80
C ASP A 125 -0.47 -0.14 2.82
N SER A 126 -0.04 1.06 3.13
CA SER A 126 -0.77 1.95 4.04
C SER A 126 -2.15 2.36 3.50
N ILE A 127 -2.26 2.61 2.18
CA ILE A 127 -3.53 2.91 1.51
C ILE A 127 -4.45 1.69 1.57
N LEU A 128 -3.96 0.52 1.15
CA LEU A 128 -4.74 -0.71 1.11
C LEU A 128 -5.16 -1.19 2.51
N THR A 129 -4.28 -1.07 3.51
CA THR A 129 -4.61 -1.33 4.90
C THR A 129 -5.74 -0.42 5.39
N LYS A 130 -5.69 0.87 5.04
CA LYS A 130 -6.75 1.81 5.38
C LYS A 130 -8.07 1.46 4.69
N TRP A 131 -8.04 1.09 3.41
CA TRP A 131 -9.24 0.67 2.70
C TRP A 131 -9.82 -0.61 3.30
N HIS A 132 -8.98 -1.59 3.60
CA HIS A 132 -9.40 -2.84 4.24
C HIS A 132 -10.08 -2.57 5.60
N THR A 133 -9.47 -1.74 6.48
CA THR A 133 -10.03 -1.41 7.79
C THR A 133 -11.30 -0.56 7.72
N SER A 134 -11.46 0.24 6.66
CA SER A 134 -12.66 1.04 6.40
C SER A 134 -13.73 0.29 5.60
N ASN A 135 -13.52 -1.00 5.33
CA ASN A 135 -14.41 -1.86 4.52
C ASN A 135 -14.70 -1.31 3.11
N ILE A 136 -13.71 -0.62 2.52
CA ILE A 136 -13.74 -0.16 1.13
C ILE A 136 -13.25 -1.31 0.26
N ARG A 137 -14.12 -1.88 -0.59
CA ARG A 137 -13.85 -3.12 -1.32
C ARG A 137 -13.81 -2.96 -2.84
N ASN A 138 -14.33 -1.87 -3.37
CA ASN A 138 -14.42 -1.63 -4.80
C ASN A 138 -14.16 -0.16 -5.14
N SER A 139 -14.01 0.13 -6.42
CA SER A 139 -13.72 1.49 -6.93
C SER A 139 -14.84 2.50 -6.63
N GLU A 140 -16.09 2.05 -6.54
CA GLU A 140 -17.23 2.91 -6.17
C GLU A 140 -17.13 3.37 -4.71
N ASP A 141 -16.72 2.48 -3.79
CA ASP A 141 -16.51 2.84 -2.39
C ASP A 141 -15.34 3.81 -2.23
N VAL A 142 -14.28 3.61 -3.02
CA VAL A 142 -13.14 4.56 -3.07
C VAL A 142 -13.62 5.94 -3.50
N ARG A 143 -14.43 6.04 -4.55
CA ARG A 143 -14.97 7.30 -5.04
C ARG A 143 -15.82 8.01 -3.98
N LYS A 144 -16.70 7.26 -3.30
CA LYS A 144 -17.53 7.80 -2.18
C LYS A 144 -16.66 8.30 -1.02
N ALA A 145 -15.61 7.57 -0.67
CA ALA A 145 -14.68 7.97 0.38
C ALA A 145 -13.91 9.25 0.01
N ASP A 146 -13.51 9.40 -1.25
CA ASP A 146 -12.85 10.60 -1.76
C ASP A 146 -13.80 11.80 -1.72
N GLU A 147 -15.05 11.66 -2.18
CA GLU A 147 -16.07 12.71 -2.14
C GLU A 147 -16.33 13.19 -0.71
N GLN A 148 -16.43 12.25 0.25
CA GLN A 148 -16.60 12.58 1.66
C GLN A 148 -15.39 13.31 2.25
N PHE A 149 -14.18 12.91 1.87
CA PHE A 149 -12.94 13.56 2.30
C PHE A 149 -12.84 14.99 1.77
N GLU A 150 -13.13 15.21 0.49
CA GLU A 150 -13.12 16.55 -0.12
C GLU A 150 -14.21 17.45 0.48
N ALA A 151 -15.42 16.92 0.69
CA ALA A 151 -16.50 17.65 1.38
C ALA A 151 -16.12 18.04 2.81
N GLY A 152 -15.48 17.13 3.55
CA GLY A 152 -14.96 17.39 4.90
C GLY A 152 -13.85 18.44 4.92
N LYS A 153 -12.99 18.44 3.91
CA LYS A 153 -11.92 19.43 3.76
C LYS A 153 -12.46 20.82 3.42
N ALA A 154 -13.44 20.89 2.51
CA ALA A 154 -14.14 22.13 2.18
C ALA A 154 -14.90 22.72 3.37
N ALA A 155 -15.57 21.88 4.17
CA ALA A 155 -16.26 22.29 5.39
C ALA A 155 -15.30 22.80 6.48
N LYS A 156 -14.10 22.24 6.59
CA LYS A 156 -13.06 22.73 7.51
C LYS A 156 -12.43 24.04 7.02
N ALA A 157 -12.23 24.19 5.71
CA ALA A 157 -11.73 25.43 5.13
C ALA A 157 -12.71 26.59 5.31
N SER A 158 -14.00 26.34 5.16
CA SER A 158 -15.05 27.37 5.40
C SER A 158 -15.17 27.78 6.87
N LYS A 159 -14.90 26.87 7.81
CA LYS A 159 -14.86 27.20 9.26
C LYS A 159 -13.57 27.89 9.67
N SER A 160 -12.49 27.76 8.94
CA SER A 160 -11.20 28.40 9.22
C SER A 160 -11.09 29.83 8.64
N GLY A 161 -12.07 30.27 7.84
CA GLY A 161 -12.06 31.58 7.13
C GLY A 161 -12.26 32.81 8.01
N ASN A 162 -12.37 32.71 9.33
CA ASN A 162 -12.62 33.87 10.20
C ASN A 162 -11.77 33.91 11.47
N VAL A 163 -10.62 33.29 11.47
CA VAL A 163 -9.60 33.53 12.48
C VAL A 163 -8.37 34.04 11.76
N ILE A 164 -8.26 35.37 11.61
CA ILE A 164 -6.97 35.99 11.38
C ILE A 164 -6.13 35.65 12.62
N ARG A 165 -5.48 34.50 12.61
CA ARG A 165 -4.35 34.25 13.47
C ARG A 165 -3.28 35.22 12.99
N GLN A 166 -3.20 36.40 13.64
CA GLN A 166 -1.96 37.14 13.64
C GLN A 166 -0.88 36.10 14.02
N ASN A 167 -0.11 35.69 13.02
CA ASN A 167 1.06 34.89 13.26
C ASN A 167 1.98 35.74 14.15
N ALA A 168 1.87 35.54 15.46
CA ALA A 168 2.88 35.95 16.43
C ALA A 168 4.12 35.05 16.19
N ASN A 169 4.74 35.20 15.03
CA ASN A 169 6.07 34.70 14.77
C ASN A 169 6.99 35.41 15.74
N ARG A 170 7.71 34.65 16.55
CA ARG A 170 8.72 35.15 17.49
C ARG A 170 9.75 36.11 16.83
N PHE A 171 9.88 36.03 15.50
CA PHE A 171 10.72 36.88 14.66
C PHE A 171 10.04 38.17 14.20
N ASN A 172 8.69 38.26 14.22
CA ASN A 172 7.96 39.47 13.82
C ASN A 172 7.53 40.35 15.02
N ASN A 173 7.90 39.97 16.23
CA ASN A 173 7.56 40.70 17.44
C ASN A 173 8.69 41.67 17.87
N TYR A 174 9.58 42.04 16.93
CA TYR A 174 10.58 43.07 17.16
C TYR A 174 9.92 44.44 17.00
N GLN A 175 9.66 45.14 18.10
CA GLN A 175 9.28 46.55 18.05
C GLN A 175 10.39 47.30 17.36
N GLN A 176 10.12 47.82 16.16
CA GLN A 176 11.04 48.73 15.50
C GLN A 176 11.25 49.90 16.41
N ARG A 177 12.51 50.23 16.70
CA ARG A 177 12.87 51.46 17.41
C ARG A 177 12.22 52.62 16.68
N PRO A 178 11.57 53.58 17.41
CA PRO A 178 11.03 54.75 16.76
C PRO A 178 12.19 55.48 16.01
N LYS A 179 11.90 55.81 14.76
CA LYS A 179 12.87 56.62 13.98
C LYS A 179 13.14 57.88 14.76
N LYS A 180 14.42 58.15 15.07
CA LYS A 180 14.83 59.40 15.67
C LYS A 180 14.64 60.49 14.62
N SER A 181 14.23 61.71 15.07
CA SER A 181 14.02 62.85 14.19
C SER A 181 15.33 63.29 13.55
N ASP A 182 15.24 63.90 12.39
CA ASP A 182 16.39 64.45 11.67
C ASP A 182 17.16 65.48 12.53
N ASP A 183 16.49 66.19 13.41
CA ASP A 183 17.07 67.08 14.39
C ASP A 183 18.05 66.41 15.36
N TRP A 184 17.76 65.13 15.74
CA TRP A 184 18.67 64.37 16.58
C TRP A 184 19.98 64.02 15.84
N TYR A 185 19.89 63.70 14.57
CA TYR A 185 21.11 63.45 13.74
C TYR A 185 21.92 64.75 13.51
N ASN A 186 21.25 65.87 13.28
CA ASN A 186 21.91 67.17 13.09
C ASN A 186 22.59 67.65 14.37
N SER A 187 22.02 67.39 15.57
CA SER A 187 22.66 67.76 16.84
C SER A 187 23.92 66.92 17.12
N LEU A 188 24.02 65.68 16.60
CA LEU A 188 25.24 64.87 16.72
C LEU A 188 26.38 65.42 15.81
N LEU A 189 26.03 65.98 14.66
CA LEU A 189 26.99 66.51 13.71
C LEU A 189 27.51 67.88 14.13
N SER A 190 26.73 68.66 14.89
CA SER A 190 27.16 70.01 15.37
C SER A 190 28.01 70.01 16.64
N ASN A 191 28.11 68.87 17.36
CA ASN A 191 28.91 68.76 18.59
C ASN A 191 30.32 68.21 18.37
N ASN A 192 30.82 68.15 17.15
CA ASN A 192 32.16 67.65 16.81
C ASN A 192 33.05 68.74 16.11
N ASN A 193 32.96 69.98 16.56
CA ASN A 193 33.92 71.08 16.22
C ASN A 193 34.54 71.68 17.47
#